data_c5a0ab49ab7cd5f4f533ac5f9cf72823
#
_entry.id   c5a0ab49ab7cd5f4f533ac5f9cf72823
#
_cell.length_a   1.000
_cell.length_b   1.000
_cell.length_c   1.000
_cell.angle_alpha   90.00
_cell.angle_beta   90.00
_cell.angle_gamma   90.00
#
_symmetry.space_group_name_H-M   'P 1'
#
loop_
_entity.id
_entity.type
_entity.pdbx_description
1 polymer ?
#
loop_
_entity_poly.entity_id
_entity_poly.type
_entity_poly.pdbx_seq_one_letter_code
_entity_poly.pdbx_strand_id
1 'polypeptide(L)'
;MRVNELFYSLQGEGYHTGTAAIFIRLSGCNLHCPFCDTLHESGTEMSEDQIVEQVAAWPSPWVVVTGGEPSLQLTASLVESLHRIGKKVAVETNGTRQLPDNVDWITLSPKDLFLGPQAKVVLRRADEIKVVYDGEHEPDTYSNIEVRHRFLQPCDMGNADRNKSIVQQTVEYIKAHPEWRLSLQTHKFLNIP
;
A
#
# COMPACT_ATOMS: atom_id res chain seq x y z
N MET A 1 -14.99 1.72 12.79
CA MET A 1 -13.77 1.17 12.16
C MET A 1 -12.65 1.16 13.17
N ARG A 2 -11.82 0.13 13.14
CA ARG A 2 -10.67 0.07 14.03
C ARG A 2 -9.45 0.69 13.34
N VAL A 3 -9.09 1.90 13.78
CA VAL A 3 -7.97 2.68 13.25
C VAL A 3 -6.74 2.43 14.11
N ASN A 4 -5.65 1.98 13.49
CA ASN A 4 -4.37 1.77 14.16
C ASN A 4 -3.64 3.10 14.35
N GLU A 5 -3.53 3.88 13.25
CA GLU A 5 -2.89 5.19 13.24
C GLU A 5 -3.60 6.12 12.26
N LEU A 6 -3.59 7.41 12.58
CA LEU A 6 -4.02 8.50 11.72
C LEU A 6 -3.00 9.62 11.80
N PHE A 7 -2.30 9.91 10.68
CA PHE A 7 -1.20 10.87 10.69
C PHE A 7 -1.04 11.56 9.33
N TYR A 8 -0.28 12.66 9.31
CA TYR A 8 0.05 13.43 8.12
C TYR A 8 1.54 13.35 7.86
N SER A 9 1.93 12.90 6.66
CA SER A 9 3.32 12.68 6.27
C SER A 9 3.50 12.79 4.75
N LEU A 10 4.60 12.23 4.23
CA LEU A 10 4.82 12.04 2.79
C LEU A 10 4.60 10.58 2.43
N GLN A 11 3.96 10.33 1.26
CA GLN A 11 3.95 9.00 0.68
C GLN A 11 5.39 8.57 0.37
N GLY A 12 5.82 7.46 0.96
CA GLY A 12 7.19 6.97 0.85
C GLY A 12 7.42 5.99 -0.29
N GLU A 13 6.36 5.53 -0.99
CA GLU A 13 6.41 4.39 -1.90
C GLU A 13 5.60 4.63 -3.18
N GLY A 14 5.95 3.89 -4.25
CA GLY A 14 5.18 3.84 -5.48
C GLY A 14 5.16 5.15 -6.28
N TYR A 15 4.08 5.34 -7.02
CA TYR A 15 3.92 6.47 -7.95
C TYR A 15 3.86 7.82 -7.23
N HIS A 16 3.22 7.87 -6.08
CA HIS A 16 3.03 9.10 -5.31
C HIS A 16 4.16 9.41 -4.32
N THR A 17 5.30 8.73 -4.42
CA THR A 17 6.47 9.01 -3.55
C THR A 17 6.80 10.50 -3.51
N GLY A 18 6.97 11.04 -2.28
CA GLY A 18 7.25 12.45 -2.02
C GLY A 18 6.01 13.35 -1.96
N THR A 19 4.82 12.82 -2.25
CA THR A 19 3.57 13.59 -2.15
C THR A 19 3.12 13.66 -0.69
N ALA A 20 2.77 14.86 -0.22
CA ALA A 20 2.16 15.03 1.10
C ALA A 20 0.80 14.31 1.15
N ALA A 21 0.59 13.45 2.13
CA ALA A 21 -0.61 12.63 2.24
C ALA A 21 -1.03 12.43 3.71
N ILE A 22 -2.32 12.24 3.91
CA ILE A 22 -2.94 11.88 5.18
C ILE A 22 -3.08 10.36 5.18
N PHE A 23 -2.55 9.69 6.17
CA PHE A 23 -2.60 8.23 6.27
C PHE A 23 -3.67 7.80 7.26
N ILE A 24 -4.56 6.91 6.83
CA ILE A 24 -5.50 6.17 7.66
C ILE A 24 -5.02 4.72 7.66
N ARG A 25 -4.31 4.31 8.71
CA ARG A 25 -3.87 2.94 8.89
C ARG A 25 -4.93 2.16 9.65
N LEU A 26 -5.60 1.23 8.98
CA LEU A 26 -6.61 0.37 9.58
C LEU A 26 -5.98 -0.86 10.24
N SER A 27 -6.59 -1.32 11.32
CA SER A 27 -6.16 -2.52 12.04
C SER A 27 -6.70 -3.79 11.38
N GLY A 28 -5.96 -4.89 11.57
CA GLY A 28 -6.35 -6.22 11.10
C GLY A 28 -5.97 -6.49 9.65
N CYS A 29 -5.52 -7.70 9.41
CA CYS A 29 -5.19 -8.22 8.09
C CYS A 29 -5.68 -9.66 7.96
N ASN A 30 -6.05 -10.05 6.75
CA ASN A 30 -6.42 -11.44 6.43
C ASN A 30 -5.20 -12.31 6.02
N LEU A 31 -4.01 -11.72 5.97
CA LEU A 31 -2.75 -12.39 5.63
C LEU A 31 -1.72 -12.19 6.75
N HIS A 32 -0.74 -13.13 6.81
CA HIS A 32 0.40 -13.08 7.74
C HIS A 32 1.69 -13.20 6.94
N CYS A 33 2.14 -12.07 6.37
CA CYS A 33 3.36 -12.03 5.57
C CYS A 33 4.61 -12.11 6.47
N PRO A 34 5.62 -12.93 6.14
CA PRO A 34 6.81 -13.08 6.97
C PRO A 34 7.68 -11.83 7.05
N PHE A 35 7.53 -10.91 6.09
CA PHE A 35 8.24 -9.63 6.00
C PHE A 35 7.35 -8.43 6.38
N CYS A 36 6.20 -8.66 7.03
CA CYS A 36 5.30 -7.57 7.42
C CYS A 36 5.98 -6.67 8.47
N ASP A 37 6.11 -5.38 8.14
CA ASP A 37 6.68 -4.37 9.03
C ASP A 37 5.61 -3.53 9.76
N THR A 38 4.34 -3.85 9.56
CA THR A 38 3.22 -3.12 10.16
C THR A 38 2.65 -3.87 11.37
N LEU A 39 2.62 -3.20 12.52
CA LEU A 39 1.95 -3.67 13.74
C LEU A 39 0.47 -3.27 13.69
N HIS A 40 -0.35 -4.08 13.05
CA HIS A 40 -1.77 -3.77 12.77
C HIS A 40 -2.77 -4.43 13.73
N GLU A 41 -2.33 -5.03 14.83
CA GLU A 41 -3.21 -5.72 15.80
C GLU A 41 -3.87 -4.77 16.80
N SER A 42 -3.23 -3.63 17.10
CA SER A 42 -3.76 -2.59 17.96
C SER A 42 -4.67 -1.63 17.19
N GLY A 43 -5.39 -0.76 17.90
CA GLY A 43 -6.16 0.31 17.29
C GLY A 43 -7.34 0.75 18.14
N THR A 44 -7.86 1.92 17.79
CA THR A 44 -9.00 2.57 18.45
C THR A 44 -10.23 2.49 17.54
N GLU A 45 -11.40 2.19 18.12
CA GLU A 45 -12.64 2.27 17.37
C GLU A 45 -13.00 3.73 17.09
N MET A 46 -13.19 4.04 15.81
CA MET A 46 -13.59 5.39 15.36
C MET A 46 -14.79 5.27 14.40
N SER A 47 -15.72 6.21 14.54
CA SER A 47 -16.77 6.39 13.55
C SER A 47 -16.23 7.04 12.27
N GLU A 48 -16.96 6.94 11.16
CA GLU A 48 -16.59 7.62 9.92
C GLU A 48 -16.51 9.14 10.11
N ASP A 49 -17.43 9.72 10.87
CA ASP A 49 -17.44 11.16 11.18
C ASP A 49 -16.19 11.59 11.95
N GLN A 50 -15.75 10.81 12.94
CA GLN A 50 -14.53 11.09 13.69
C GLN A 50 -13.28 11.03 12.80
N ILE A 51 -13.22 10.09 11.86
CA ILE A 51 -12.13 9.98 10.88
C ILE A 51 -12.13 11.22 9.98
N VAL A 52 -13.29 11.58 9.43
CA VAL A 52 -13.45 12.73 8.52
C VAL A 52 -13.09 14.04 9.21
N GLU A 53 -13.50 14.23 10.47
CA GLU A 53 -13.17 15.42 11.28
C GLU A 53 -11.65 15.58 11.43
N GLN A 54 -10.94 14.50 11.78
CA GLN A 54 -9.49 14.54 11.93
C GLN A 54 -8.79 14.78 10.58
N VAL A 55 -9.23 14.11 9.52
CA VAL A 55 -8.68 14.29 8.17
C VAL A 55 -8.86 15.73 7.67
N ALA A 56 -9.99 16.37 7.98
CA ALA A 56 -10.27 17.75 7.58
C ALA A 56 -9.27 18.78 8.13
N ALA A 57 -8.59 18.48 9.24
CA ALA A 57 -7.60 19.35 9.86
C ALA A 57 -6.31 19.51 9.02
N TRP A 58 -6.03 18.61 8.09
CA TRP A 58 -4.79 18.64 7.29
C TRP A 58 -5.01 19.13 5.86
N PRO A 59 -4.02 19.87 5.29
CA PRO A 59 -4.21 20.57 4.00
C PRO A 59 -4.10 19.65 2.77
N SER A 60 -3.51 18.44 2.89
CA SER A 60 -3.34 17.56 1.74
C SER A 60 -4.68 17.19 1.09
N PRO A 61 -4.76 17.20 -0.25
CA PRO A 61 -5.90 16.62 -0.95
C PRO A 61 -5.89 15.09 -0.97
N TRP A 62 -4.77 14.44 -0.64
CA TRP A 62 -4.63 12.99 -0.69
C TRP A 62 -4.79 12.35 0.67
N VAL A 63 -5.63 11.33 0.73
CA VAL A 63 -5.79 10.40 1.85
C VAL A 63 -5.36 9.01 1.36
N VAL A 64 -4.41 8.40 2.03
CA VAL A 64 -3.96 7.02 1.78
C VAL A 64 -4.54 6.12 2.84
N VAL A 65 -5.45 5.24 2.46
CA VAL A 65 -5.99 4.20 3.34
C VAL A 65 -5.12 2.96 3.20
N THR A 66 -4.48 2.59 4.28
CA THR A 66 -3.51 1.48 4.36
C THR A 66 -3.71 0.72 5.67
N GLY A 67 -2.71 -0.03 6.11
CA GLY A 67 -2.70 -0.69 7.43
C GLY A 67 -2.42 -2.16 7.36
N GLY A 68 -3.29 -3.01 7.97
CA GLY A 68 -3.33 -4.43 7.69
C GLY A 68 -3.87 -4.66 6.28
N GLU A 69 -5.17 -4.91 6.14
CA GLU A 69 -5.83 -4.96 4.83
C GLU A 69 -7.07 -4.04 4.84
N PRO A 70 -7.02 -2.90 4.12
CA PRO A 70 -8.12 -1.94 4.11
C PRO A 70 -9.45 -2.49 3.62
N SER A 71 -9.44 -3.42 2.67
CA SER A 71 -10.66 -4.00 2.10
C SER A 71 -11.52 -4.76 3.12
N LEU A 72 -11.00 -5.02 4.32
CA LEU A 72 -11.77 -5.63 5.41
C LEU A 72 -12.76 -4.64 6.05
N GLN A 73 -12.47 -3.34 6.00
CA GLN A 73 -13.20 -2.33 6.76
C GLN A 73 -13.62 -1.10 5.94
N LEU A 74 -12.90 -0.79 4.85
CA LEU A 74 -13.18 0.41 4.05
C LEU A 74 -14.56 0.33 3.39
N THR A 75 -15.37 1.36 3.61
CA THR A 75 -16.72 1.49 3.05
C THR A 75 -16.79 2.55 1.96
N ALA A 76 -17.72 2.40 1.03
CA ALA A 76 -18.02 3.44 0.04
C ALA A 76 -18.51 4.74 0.70
N SER A 77 -19.19 4.64 1.86
CA SER A 77 -19.66 5.78 2.65
C SER A 77 -18.53 6.64 3.16
N LEU A 78 -17.45 6.04 3.71
CA LEU A 78 -16.28 6.79 4.16
C LEU A 78 -15.59 7.49 2.99
N VAL A 79 -15.40 6.79 1.86
CA VAL A 79 -14.79 7.37 0.65
C VAL A 79 -15.61 8.59 0.19
N GLU A 80 -16.93 8.47 0.10
CA GLU A 80 -17.81 9.58 -0.28
C GLU A 80 -17.74 10.74 0.71
N SER A 81 -17.64 10.45 2.01
CA SER A 81 -17.53 11.49 3.05
C SER A 81 -16.20 12.25 2.94
N LEU A 82 -15.11 11.57 2.62
CA LEU A 82 -13.82 12.19 2.32
C LEU A 82 -13.88 13.04 1.04
N HIS A 83 -14.55 12.57 -0.02
CA HIS A 83 -14.77 13.34 -1.24
C HIS A 83 -15.55 14.63 -0.97
N ARG A 84 -16.59 14.61 -0.11
CA ARG A 84 -17.38 15.79 0.25
C ARG A 84 -16.55 16.90 0.90
N ILE A 85 -15.44 16.57 1.55
CA ILE A 85 -14.49 17.54 2.11
C ILE A 85 -13.30 17.82 1.19
N GLY A 86 -13.41 17.45 -0.11
CA GLY A 86 -12.42 17.76 -1.15
C GLY A 86 -11.18 16.85 -1.15
N LYS A 87 -11.21 15.71 -0.47
CA LYS A 87 -10.11 14.74 -0.47
C LYS A 87 -10.26 13.73 -1.61
N LYS A 88 -9.11 13.21 -2.09
CA LYS A 88 -9.00 12.04 -2.95
C LYS A 88 -8.52 10.87 -2.12
N VAL A 89 -9.02 9.68 -2.41
CA VAL A 89 -8.73 8.47 -1.64
C VAL A 89 -7.90 7.49 -2.45
N ALA A 90 -6.67 7.25 -2.00
CA ALA A 90 -5.82 6.16 -2.45
C ALA A 90 -5.91 4.98 -1.47
N VAL A 91 -5.85 3.75 -1.99
CA VAL A 91 -5.87 2.54 -1.16
C VAL A 91 -4.68 1.67 -1.49
N GLU A 92 -3.95 1.24 -0.46
CA GLU A 92 -2.92 0.20 -0.56
C GLU A 92 -3.51 -1.13 -0.10
N THR A 93 -3.61 -2.12 -0.99
CA THR A 93 -4.28 -3.39 -0.72
C THR A 93 -3.47 -4.59 -1.21
N ASN A 94 -3.64 -5.74 -0.55
CA ASN A 94 -3.11 -7.01 -1.04
C ASN A 94 -3.95 -7.60 -2.20
N GLY A 95 -5.10 -7.02 -2.50
CA GLY A 95 -5.96 -7.38 -3.63
C GLY A 95 -6.75 -8.68 -3.48
N THR A 96 -6.80 -9.28 -2.29
CA THR A 96 -7.56 -10.52 -2.06
C THR A 96 -9.05 -10.32 -1.93
N ARG A 97 -9.53 -9.07 -1.88
CA ARG A 97 -10.94 -8.68 -1.79
C ARG A 97 -11.24 -7.52 -2.72
N GLN A 98 -12.52 -7.34 -3.04
CA GLN A 98 -12.97 -6.17 -3.78
C GLN A 98 -12.89 -4.91 -2.91
N LEU A 99 -12.66 -3.78 -3.54
CA LEU A 99 -12.70 -2.44 -2.95
C LEU A 99 -13.98 -1.72 -3.35
N PRO A 100 -14.39 -0.66 -2.62
CA PRO A 100 -15.41 0.26 -3.09
C PRO A 100 -15.07 0.86 -4.48
N ASP A 101 -16.06 0.96 -5.35
CA ASP A 101 -15.86 1.44 -6.73
C ASP A 101 -15.48 2.92 -6.83
N ASN A 102 -15.73 3.70 -5.76
CA ASN A 102 -15.47 5.13 -5.70
C ASN A 102 -14.08 5.51 -5.16
N VAL A 103 -13.14 4.56 -5.06
CA VAL A 103 -11.73 4.83 -4.75
C VAL A 103 -11.06 5.50 -5.95
N ASP A 104 -10.25 6.56 -5.71
CA ASP A 104 -9.59 7.35 -6.77
C ASP A 104 -8.28 6.72 -7.27
N TRP A 105 -7.57 5.98 -6.42
CA TRP A 105 -6.30 5.33 -6.74
C TRP A 105 -6.13 4.01 -6.01
N ILE A 106 -5.77 2.98 -6.73
CA ILE A 106 -5.52 1.65 -6.17
C ILE A 106 -4.05 1.27 -6.37
N THR A 107 -3.35 1.11 -5.26
CA THR A 107 -2.03 0.48 -5.18
C THR A 107 -2.22 -0.98 -4.80
N LEU A 108 -2.06 -1.88 -5.76
CA LEU A 108 -2.13 -3.31 -5.54
C LEU A 108 -0.75 -3.85 -5.14
N SER A 109 -0.64 -4.45 -3.97
CA SER A 109 0.58 -5.09 -3.49
C SER A 109 0.34 -6.58 -3.26
N PRO A 110 0.40 -7.44 -4.30
CA PRO A 110 0.09 -8.86 -4.21
C PRO A 110 1.07 -9.59 -3.28
N LYS A 111 0.61 -10.66 -2.67
CA LYS A 111 1.36 -11.46 -1.70
C LYS A 111 1.39 -12.96 -2.06
N ASP A 112 0.80 -13.32 -3.20
CA ASP A 112 0.66 -14.70 -3.66
C ASP A 112 2.01 -15.38 -3.97
N LEU A 113 3.04 -14.63 -4.36
CA LEU A 113 4.40 -15.15 -4.50
C LEU A 113 4.95 -15.77 -3.19
N PHE A 114 4.56 -15.22 -2.04
CA PHE A 114 5.03 -15.66 -0.73
C PHE A 114 4.07 -16.59 0.00
N LEU A 115 2.78 -16.42 -0.25
CA LEU A 115 1.72 -17.08 0.53
C LEU A 115 0.89 -18.04 -0.33
N GLY A 116 1.12 -18.10 -1.63
CA GLY A 116 0.41 -18.98 -2.54
C GLY A 116 -1.10 -18.71 -2.64
N PRO A 117 -1.92 -19.76 -2.77
CA PRO A 117 -3.36 -19.62 -3.06
C PRO A 117 -4.19 -18.84 -2.04
N GLN A 118 -3.75 -18.78 -0.78
CA GLN A 118 -4.45 -18.01 0.27
C GLN A 118 -4.39 -16.50 0.05
N ALA A 119 -3.39 -16.03 -0.71
CA ALA A 119 -3.22 -14.63 -1.10
C ALA A 119 -3.62 -14.34 -2.54
N LYS A 120 -4.46 -15.19 -3.14
CA LYS A 120 -4.93 -15.03 -4.52
C LYS A 120 -5.55 -13.66 -4.75
N VAL A 121 -5.02 -12.93 -5.74
CA VAL A 121 -5.55 -11.64 -6.16
C VAL A 121 -6.88 -11.82 -6.90
N VAL A 122 -7.89 -11.05 -6.49
CA VAL A 122 -9.23 -11.03 -7.12
C VAL A 122 -9.48 -9.75 -7.91
N LEU A 123 -8.71 -8.69 -7.67
CA LEU A 123 -8.81 -7.45 -8.42
C LEU A 123 -8.40 -7.66 -9.87
N ARG A 124 -9.07 -6.97 -10.79
CA ARG A 124 -8.81 -7.03 -12.22
C ARG A 124 -8.20 -5.75 -12.78
N ARG A 125 -8.21 -4.69 -11.98
CA ARG A 125 -7.59 -3.40 -12.32
C ARG A 125 -6.95 -2.77 -11.09
N ALA A 126 -5.89 -2.01 -11.29
CA ALA A 126 -5.26 -1.13 -10.32
C ALA A 126 -4.59 0.02 -11.07
N ASP A 127 -4.31 1.14 -10.40
CA ASP A 127 -3.54 2.23 -10.99
C ASP A 127 -2.05 1.89 -10.99
N GLU A 128 -1.58 1.28 -9.91
CA GLU A 128 -0.25 0.69 -9.84
C GLU A 128 -0.25 -0.69 -9.19
N ILE A 129 0.73 -1.50 -9.59
CA ILE A 129 1.10 -2.72 -8.90
C ILE A 129 2.50 -2.55 -8.31
N LYS A 130 2.64 -2.88 -7.04
CA LYS A 130 3.88 -2.78 -6.27
C LYS A 130 4.23 -4.15 -5.72
N VAL A 131 5.11 -4.86 -6.39
CA VAL A 131 5.53 -6.21 -6.03
C VAL A 131 6.74 -6.15 -5.12
N VAL A 132 6.66 -6.82 -3.96
CA VAL A 132 7.81 -7.00 -3.08
C VAL A 132 8.76 -8.00 -3.73
N TYR A 133 10.05 -7.66 -3.80
CA TYR A 133 11.10 -8.51 -4.38
C TYR A 133 12.16 -8.83 -3.35
N ASP A 134 12.42 -10.11 -3.13
CA ASP A 134 13.37 -10.60 -2.12
C ASP A 134 14.66 -11.20 -2.73
N GLY A 135 14.76 -11.18 -4.07
CA GLY A 135 15.89 -11.76 -4.80
C GLY A 135 15.78 -13.27 -5.03
N GLU A 136 14.76 -13.94 -4.49
CA GLU A 136 14.57 -15.39 -4.58
C GLU A 136 13.32 -15.76 -5.41
N HIS A 137 12.24 -15.02 -5.25
CA HIS A 137 11.00 -15.24 -5.97
C HIS A 137 10.96 -14.41 -7.27
N GLU A 138 10.74 -15.07 -8.40
CA GLU A 138 10.57 -14.39 -9.69
C GLU A 138 9.29 -13.57 -9.69
N PRO A 139 9.35 -12.25 -9.94
CA PRO A 139 8.15 -11.43 -9.99
C PRO A 139 7.21 -11.86 -11.11
N ASP A 140 5.95 -12.12 -10.77
CA ASP A 140 4.91 -12.31 -11.80
C ASP A 140 4.60 -10.97 -12.46
N THR A 141 4.33 -11.00 -13.76
CA THR A 141 3.91 -9.83 -14.53
C THR A 141 2.48 -9.39 -14.25
N TYR A 142 1.67 -10.26 -13.64
CA TYR A 142 0.23 -10.02 -13.40
C TYR A 142 -0.47 -9.51 -14.66
N SER A 143 -0.20 -10.18 -15.80
CA SER A 143 -0.70 -9.78 -17.14
C SER A 143 -2.22 -9.81 -17.26
N ASN A 144 -2.89 -10.52 -16.37
CA ASN A 144 -4.35 -10.61 -16.27
C ASN A 144 -5.00 -9.46 -15.47
N ILE A 145 -4.18 -8.50 -15.01
CA ILE A 145 -4.64 -7.31 -14.26
C ILE A 145 -4.32 -6.08 -15.10
N GLU A 146 -5.33 -5.27 -15.37
CA GLU A 146 -5.15 -3.97 -16.00
C GLU A 146 -4.44 -3.02 -15.02
N VAL A 147 -3.22 -2.58 -15.38
CA VAL A 147 -2.39 -1.73 -14.52
C VAL A 147 -1.62 -0.71 -15.35
N ARG A 148 -1.55 0.54 -14.86
CA ARG A 148 -0.83 1.64 -15.54
C ARG A 148 0.65 1.69 -15.18
N HIS A 149 0.98 1.41 -13.93
CA HIS A 149 2.34 1.52 -13.40
C HIS A 149 2.75 0.25 -12.68
N ARG A 150 4.00 -0.19 -12.91
CA ARG A 150 4.57 -1.40 -12.31
C ARG A 150 5.80 -1.03 -11.49
N PHE A 151 5.81 -1.44 -10.23
CA PHE A 151 6.91 -1.19 -9.31
C PHE A 151 7.41 -2.48 -8.68
N LEU A 152 8.74 -2.62 -8.62
CA LEU A 152 9.40 -3.58 -7.74
C LEU A 152 9.93 -2.84 -6.51
N GLN A 153 9.63 -3.38 -5.36
CA GLN A 153 10.07 -2.85 -4.07
C GLN A 153 10.97 -3.86 -3.38
N PRO A 154 12.26 -3.53 -3.17
CA PRO A 154 13.17 -4.40 -2.42
C PRO A 154 12.59 -4.74 -1.05
N CYS A 155 12.56 -6.02 -0.71
CA CYS A 155 12.08 -6.49 0.59
C CYS A 155 13.04 -6.05 1.69
N ASP A 156 12.51 -5.48 2.76
CA ASP A 156 13.25 -5.21 3.99
C ASP A 156 13.23 -6.46 4.87
N MET A 157 14.39 -7.10 5.00
CA MET A 157 14.58 -8.33 5.79
C MET A 157 15.13 -8.06 7.20
N GLY A 158 15.19 -6.78 7.61
CA GLY A 158 15.79 -6.40 8.91
C GLY A 158 17.29 -6.65 9.02
N ASN A 159 17.97 -6.93 7.91
CA ASN A 159 19.42 -7.19 7.84
C ASN A 159 20.06 -6.33 6.76
N ALA A 160 21.00 -5.46 7.15
CA ALA A 160 21.57 -4.44 6.27
C ALA A 160 22.29 -5.02 5.04
N ASP A 161 23.07 -6.09 5.23
CA ASP A 161 23.84 -6.70 4.13
C ASP A 161 22.90 -7.41 3.14
N ARG A 162 21.91 -8.14 3.66
CA ARG A 162 20.88 -8.77 2.81
C ARG A 162 20.06 -7.73 2.07
N ASN A 163 19.61 -6.68 2.74
CA ASN A 163 18.87 -5.58 2.12
C ASN A 163 19.66 -4.91 1.00
N LYS A 164 20.96 -4.66 1.22
CA LYS A 164 21.86 -4.12 0.18
C LYS A 164 21.94 -5.04 -1.03
N SER A 165 22.06 -6.35 -0.83
CA SER A 165 22.08 -7.33 -1.90
C SER A 165 20.76 -7.35 -2.68
N ILE A 166 19.61 -7.35 -1.98
CA ILE A 166 18.27 -7.33 -2.60
C ILE A 166 18.09 -6.06 -3.44
N VAL A 167 18.50 -4.90 -2.92
CA VAL A 167 18.42 -3.63 -3.68
C VAL A 167 19.23 -3.73 -4.98
N GLN A 168 20.46 -4.26 -4.94
CA GLN A 168 21.29 -4.43 -6.13
C GLN A 168 20.63 -5.39 -7.13
N GLN A 169 20.11 -6.53 -6.68
CA GLN A 169 19.40 -7.48 -7.52
C GLN A 169 18.13 -6.87 -8.13
N THR A 170 17.37 -6.07 -7.34
CA THR A 170 16.19 -5.35 -7.85
C THR A 170 16.56 -4.40 -8.98
N VAL A 171 17.67 -3.64 -8.83
CA VAL A 171 18.16 -2.73 -9.87
C VAL A 171 18.54 -3.48 -11.15
N GLU A 172 19.29 -4.58 -11.03
CA GLU A 172 19.67 -5.39 -12.20
C GLU A 172 18.44 -6.04 -12.86
N TYR A 173 17.48 -6.51 -12.07
CA TYR A 173 16.23 -7.04 -12.60
C TYR A 173 15.46 -5.99 -13.41
N ILE A 174 15.28 -4.78 -12.87
CA ILE A 174 14.59 -3.67 -13.54
C ILE A 174 15.32 -3.28 -14.85
N LYS A 175 16.65 -3.26 -14.86
CA LYS A 175 17.44 -2.97 -16.07
C LYS A 175 17.21 -4.02 -17.18
N ALA A 176 16.97 -5.26 -16.80
CA ALA A 176 16.63 -6.34 -17.74
C ALA A 176 15.13 -6.33 -18.14
N HIS A 177 14.26 -5.75 -17.30
CA HIS A 177 12.81 -5.73 -17.48
C HIS A 177 12.28 -4.27 -17.34
N PRO A 178 12.42 -3.44 -18.40
CA PRO A 178 12.21 -1.99 -18.34
C PRO A 178 10.74 -1.57 -18.14
N GLU A 179 9.79 -2.50 -18.14
CA GLU A 179 8.40 -2.28 -17.75
C GLU A 179 8.23 -2.03 -16.25
N TRP A 180 9.22 -2.43 -15.44
CA TRP A 180 9.25 -2.20 -14.00
C TRP A 180 9.98 -0.91 -13.65
N ARG A 181 9.54 -0.29 -12.57
CA ARG A 181 10.17 0.86 -11.94
C ARG A 181 10.56 0.52 -10.51
N LEU A 182 11.57 1.17 -9.98
CA LEU A 182 11.98 1.00 -8.60
C LEU A 182 11.04 1.76 -7.66
N SER A 183 10.52 1.08 -6.65
CA SER A 183 9.93 1.69 -5.46
C SER A 183 10.86 1.47 -4.28
N LEU A 184 11.11 2.51 -3.49
CA LEU A 184 11.84 2.44 -2.23
C LEU A 184 10.92 2.83 -1.08
N GLN A 185 11.25 2.42 0.13
CA GLN A 185 10.60 2.88 1.36
C GLN A 185 11.29 4.18 1.82
N THR A 186 11.06 5.28 1.09
CA THR A 186 11.79 6.54 1.32
C THR A 186 11.52 7.16 2.68
N HIS A 187 10.35 6.89 3.28
CA HIS A 187 10.02 7.29 4.63
C HIS A 187 11.02 6.74 5.66
N LYS A 188 11.56 5.52 5.47
CA LYS A 188 12.59 4.94 6.35
C LYS A 188 13.91 5.72 6.25
N PHE A 189 14.30 6.18 5.04
CA PHE A 189 15.51 7.01 4.87
C PHE A 189 15.36 8.40 5.45
N LEU A 190 14.14 8.97 5.40
CA LEU A 190 13.83 10.29 5.93
C LEU A 190 13.53 10.27 7.43
N ASN A 191 13.38 9.09 8.02
CA ASN A 191 12.97 8.88 9.42
C ASN A 191 11.68 9.63 9.76
N ILE A 192 10.67 9.51 8.88
CA ILE A 192 9.31 10.03 9.05
C ILE A 192 8.30 8.89 9.13
N PRO A 193 7.10 9.12 9.74
CA PRO A 193 6.07 8.10 9.81
C PRO A 193 5.54 7.70 8.44
#